data_9de647fcfd52b4f97714e1507ad01971
#
_entry.id   9de647fcfd52b4f97714e1507ad01971
#
_cell.length_a   1.000
_cell.length_b   1.000
_cell.length_c   1.000
_cell.angle_alpha   90.00
_cell.angle_beta   90.00
_cell.angle_gamma   90.00
#
_symmetry.space_group_name_H-M   'P 1'
#
loop_
_entity.id
_entity.type
_entity.pdbx_description
1 polymer ?
#
loop_
_entity_poly.entity_id
_entity_poly.type
_entity_poly.pdbx_seq_one_letter_code
_entity_poly.pdbx_strand_id
1 'polypeptide(L)'
;KQTQLMTRLPGIEIAAIANLPTTTDGATPLVLKAKHKPIIVSVGGELRKPTSRFMANVLVNDPFWQGSQFQFSTLLRNPSDERFLSAGFTQMLNAAGTMARVSFSDYRSHNDPLSKLPNIDDTTTQRKLDLSVTHPWIIAGNEQLSTTAGCYGLNYRKEYWVPANQVSI
;
A
#
# COMPACT_ATOMS: atom_id res chain seq x y z
N LYS A 1 16.35 20.21 1.54
CA LYS A 1 16.31 19.11 0.56
C LYS A 1 16.73 17.77 1.17
N GLN A 2 17.91 17.69 1.83
CA GLN A 2 18.41 16.43 2.42
C GLN A 2 17.50 15.90 3.53
N THR A 3 17.05 16.74 4.45
CA THR A 3 16.12 16.36 5.52
C THR A 3 14.80 15.82 4.97
N GLN A 4 14.28 16.40 3.89
CA GLN A 4 13.06 15.95 3.24
C GLN A 4 13.23 14.60 2.51
N LEU A 5 14.42 14.32 1.96
CA LEU A 5 14.72 13.00 1.40
C LEU A 5 14.80 11.93 2.48
N MET A 6 15.36 12.26 3.64
CA MET A 6 15.43 11.34 4.78
C MET A 6 14.04 10.96 5.32
N THR A 7 13.05 11.87 5.31
CA THR A 7 11.67 11.56 5.74
C THR A 7 10.95 10.62 4.77
N ARG A 8 11.48 10.37 3.59
CA ARG A 8 10.92 9.43 2.61
C ARG A 8 11.48 8.01 2.76
N LEU A 9 12.51 7.82 3.56
CA LEU A 9 12.98 6.48 3.88
C LEU A 9 11.88 5.73 4.63
N PRO A 10 11.53 4.52 4.19
CA PRO A 10 10.50 3.72 4.83
C PRO A 10 10.79 3.50 6.31
N GLY A 11 9.78 3.72 7.15
CA GLY A 11 9.88 3.47 8.59
C GLY A 11 10.75 4.45 9.38
N ILE A 12 11.24 5.54 8.81
CA ILE A 12 12.01 6.56 9.52
C ILE A 12 11.13 7.76 9.84
N GLU A 13 10.98 8.04 11.13
CA GLU A 13 10.40 9.28 11.65
C GLU A 13 11.52 10.22 12.08
N ILE A 14 11.53 11.45 11.54
CA ILE A 14 12.53 12.46 11.86
C ILE A 14 11.85 13.61 12.60
N ALA A 15 12.35 13.93 13.79
CA ALA A 15 12.03 15.14 14.52
C ALA A 15 13.23 16.08 14.49
N ALA A 16 13.04 17.27 13.94
CA ALA A 16 14.03 18.34 13.96
C ALA A 16 13.73 19.28 15.13
N ILE A 17 14.68 19.45 16.04
CA ILE A 17 14.59 20.35 17.17
C ILE A 17 15.65 21.45 16.98
N ALA A 18 15.20 22.70 16.81
CA ALA A 18 16.08 23.86 16.83
C ALA A 18 16.09 24.42 18.27
N ASN A 19 17.23 24.46 18.89
CA ASN A 19 17.41 25.08 20.19
C ASN A 19 17.68 26.57 20.02
N LEU A 20 17.32 27.40 21.01
CA LEU A 20 17.68 28.80 20.99
C LEU A 20 19.21 28.97 20.92
N PRO A 21 19.71 29.96 20.17
CA PRO A 21 21.15 30.20 20.10
C PRO A 21 21.70 30.51 21.48
N THR A 22 22.75 29.80 21.87
CA THR A 22 23.44 29.99 23.18
C THR A 22 24.71 30.81 23.02
N THR A 23 25.10 31.11 21.79
CA THR A 23 26.32 31.85 21.44
C THR A 23 25.98 33.19 20.80
N THR A 24 26.87 34.17 20.95
CA THR A 24 26.70 35.55 20.42
C THR A 24 26.82 35.62 18.90
N ASP A 25 27.28 34.58 18.23
CA ASP A 25 27.36 34.46 16.77
C ASP A 25 26.00 34.09 16.12
N GLY A 26 24.94 33.85 16.94
CA GLY A 26 23.60 33.52 16.47
C GLY A 26 23.49 32.13 15.87
N ALA A 27 24.51 31.28 15.96
CA ALA A 27 24.45 29.91 15.49
C ALA A 27 23.45 29.07 16.30
N THR A 28 22.46 28.50 15.61
CA THR A 28 21.43 27.67 16.22
C THR A 28 21.75 26.20 16.00
N PRO A 29 22.02 25.39 17.03
CA PRO A 29 22.23 23.98 16.87
C PRO A 29 20.92 23.29 16.46
N LEU A 30 20.95 22.58 15.33
CA LEU A 30 19.85 21.76 14.83
C LEU A 30 20.10 20.29 15.24
N VAL A 31 19.27 19.78 16.14
CA VAL A 31 19.31 18.37 16.55
C VAL A 31 18.29 17.58 15.76
N LEU A 32 18.74 16.61 14.97
CA LEU A 32 17.89 15.67 14.26
C LEU A 32 17.78 14.38 15.08
N LYS A 33 16.56 14.07 15.53
CA LYS A 33 16.24 12.78 16.16
C LYS A 33 15.56 11.89 15.13
N ALA A 34 16.17 10.77 14.77
CA ALA A 34 15.60 9.77 13.89
C ALA A 34 15.14 8.55 14.72
N LYS A 35 13.90 8.11 14.49
CA LYS A 35 13.35 6.88 15.08
C LYS A 35 13.02 5.92 13.95
N HIS A 36 13.55 4.72 14.00
CA HIS A 36 13.26 3.67 13.03
C HIS A 36 12.16 2.75 13.56
N LYS A 37 11.16 2.48 12.71
CA LYS A 37 10.06 1.54 12.96
C LYS A 37 10.20 0.38 11.97
N PRO A 38 10.83 -0.74 12.38
CA PRO A 38 11.10 -1.84 11.45
C PRO A 38 9.83 -2.56 11.00
N ILE A 39 8.82 -2.64 11.86
CA ILE A 39 7.56 -3.30 11.55
C ILE A 39 6.41 -2.39 11.99
N ILE A 40 5.44 -2.23 11.09
CA ILE A 40 4.20 -1.51 11.36
C ILE A 40 3.03 -2.44 11.02
N VAL A 41 2.17 -2.69 11.98
CA VAL A 41 0.94 -3.46 11.80
C VAL A 41 -0.24 -2.50 11.95
N SER A 42 -1.17 -2.55 11.01
CA SER A 42 -2.39 -1.75 11.05
C SER A 42 -3.59 -2.61 10.68
N VAL A 43 -4.72 -2.35 11.34
CA VAL A 43 -6.01 -2.94 11.03
C VAL A 43 -6.97 -1.80 10.75
N GLY A 44 -7.63 -1.86 9.61
CA GLY A 44 -8.66 -0.92 9.20
C GLY A 44 -9.95 -1.64 8.90
N GLY A 45 -11.07 -0.96 9.03
CA GLY A 45 -12.37 -1.55 8.73
C GLY A 45 -13.30 -0.54 8.07
N GLU A 46 -14.13 -1.04 7.16
CA GLU A 46 -15.24 -0.34 6.56
C GLU A 46 -16.55 -0.99 7.03
N LEU A 47 -17.37 -0.21 7.74
CA LEU A 47 -18.69 -0.62 8.16
C LEU A 47 -19.70 -0.20 7.09
N ARG A 48 -19.98 -1.10 6.15
CA ARG A 48 -20.90 -0.87 5.04
C ARG A 48 -21.97 -1.93 5.00
N LYS A 49 -23.21 -1.53 4.80
CA LYS A 49 -24.30 -2.48 4.50
C LYS A 49 -24.23 -2.89 3.00
N PRO A 50 -24.43 -4.14 2.65
CA PRO A 50 -24.81 -5.27 3.50
C PRO A 50 -23.65 -5.93 4.24
N THR A 51 -22.40 -5.58 3.97
CA THR A 51 -21.23 -6.32 4.49
C THR A 51 -20.16 -5.39 5.03
N SER A 52 -19.72 -5.65 6.27
CA SER A 52 -18.54 -5.00 6.85
C SER A 52 -17.27 -5.70 6.38
N ARG A 53 -16.21 -4.91 6.09
CA ARG A 53 -14.92 -5.41 5.65
C ARG A 53 -13.84 -4.95 6.61
N PHE A 54 -12.97 -5.84 7.03
CA PHE A 54 -11.80 -5.54 7.83
C PHE A 54 -10.55 -5.97 7.08
N MET A 55 -9.54 -5.14 7.08
CA MET A 55 -8.27 -5.38 6.40
C MET A 55 -7.12 -5.26 7.40
N ALA A 56 -6.22 -6.22 7.39
CA ALA A 56 -4.95 -6.14 8.09
C ALA A 56 -3.84 -5.83 7.10
N ASN A 57 -2.94 -4.94 7.52
CA ASN A 57 -1.75 -4.57 6.76
C ASN A 57 -0.53 -4.71 7.65
N VAL A 58 0.53 -5.25 7.08
CA VAL A 58 1.86 -5.36 7.68
C VAL A 58 2.85 -4.70 6.76
N LEU A 59 3.62 -3.76 7.30
CA LEU A 59 4.74 -3.12 6.63
C LEU A 59 6.02 -3.54 7.35
N VAL A 60 6.99 -4.04 6.61
CA VAL A 60 8.32 -4.35 7.10
C VAL A 60 9.29 -3.42 6.41
N ASN A 61 9.95 -2.56 7.17
CA ASN A 61 10.89 -1.57 6.67
C ASN A 61 12.31 -2.08 6.77
N ASP A 62 13.10 -1.84 5.73
CA ASP A 62 14.49 -2.27 5.60
C ASP A 62 14.73 -3.78 5.78
N PRO A 63 13.87 -4.68 5.19
CA PRO A 63 14.02 -6.13 5.40
C PRO A 63 15.30 -6.70 4.80
N PHE A 64 15.84 -6.08 3.76
CA PHE A 64 17.05 -6.56 3.06
C PHE A 64 18.10 -5.47 2.94
N TRP A 65 17.72 -4.30 2.43
CA TRP A 65 18.60 -3.15 2.22
C TRP A 65 17.94 -1.88 2.73
N GLN A 66 18.74 -0.90 3.06
CA GLN A 66 18.25 0.41 3.46
C GLN A 66 17.37 1.03 2.37
N GLY A 67 16.22 1.56 2.76
CA GLY A 67 15.24 2.12 1.84
C GLY A 67 14.37 1.07 1.14
N SER A 68 14.40 -0.19 1.61
CA SER A 68 13.47 -1.23 1.18
C SER A 68 12.23 -1.29 2.07
N GLN A 69 11.09 -1.66 1.50
CA GLN A 69 9.86 -1.88 2.25
C GLN A 69 9.09 -3.04 1.65
N PHE A 70 8.70 -3.97 2.50
CA PHE A 70 7.76 -5.03 2.15
C PHE A 70 6.40 -4.72 2.75
N GLN A 71 5.37 -4.82 1.94
CA GLN A 71 3.97 -4.62 2.33
C GLN A 71 3.20 -5.91 2.11
N PHE A 72 2.42 -6.29 3.10
CA PHE A 72 1.47 -7.39 3.01
C PHE A 72 0.11 -6.90 3.47
N SER A 73 -0.95 -7.25 2.73
CA SER A 73 -2.32 -6.87 3.07
C SER A 73 -3.26 -8.05 2.86
N THR A 74 -4.16 -8.27 3.80
CA THR A 74 -5.16 -9.32 3.70
C THR A 74 -6.50 -8.88 4.27
N LEU A 75 -7.58 -9.42 3.72
CA LEU A 75 -8.92 -9.22 4.24
C LEU A 75 -9.16 -10.16 5.42
N LEU A 76 -9.65 -9.61 6.52
CA LEU A 76 -10.03 -10.36 7.73
C LEU A 76 -11.52 -10.70 7.68
N ARG A 77 -11.91 -11.58 6.77
CA ARG A 77 -13.27 -12.02 6.60
C ARG A 77 -13.31 -13.52 6.32
N ASN A 78 -14.50 -14.11 6.33
CA ASN A 78 -14.69 -15.50 5.91
C ASN A 78 -14.14 -15.72 4.49
N PRO A 79 -13.07 -16.53 4.33
CA PRO A 79 -12.40 -16.70 3.02
C PRO A 79 -13.26 -17.41 1.98
N SER A 80 -14.37 -18.04 2.38
CA SER A 80 -15.35 -18.66 1.47
C SER A 80 -16.14 -17.61 0.68
N ASP A 81 -16.42 -16.45 1.29
CA ASP A 81 -17.23 -15.41 0.67
C ASP A 81 -16.37 -14.40 -0.09
N GLU A 82 -15.31 -13.94 0.54
CA GLU A 82 -14.43 -12.94 -0.04
C GLU A 82 -12.99 -13.12 0.48
N ARG A 83 -12.03 -13.19 -0.42
CA ARG A 83 -10.60 -13.28 -0.10
C ARG A 83 -9.85 -12.20 -0.86
N PHE A 84 -9.01 -11.47 -0.14
CA PHE A 84 -8.04 -10.57 -0.72
C PHE A 84 -6.67 -10.80 -0.09
N LEU A 85 -5.67 -10.93 -0.93
CA LEU A 85 -4.28 -11.03 -0.57
C LEU A 85 -3.48 -10.09 -1.45
N SER A 86 -2.61 -9.30 -0.86
CA SER A 86 -1.67 -8.46 -1.60
C SER A 86 -0.30 -8.49 -0.96
N ALA A 87 0.72 -8.58 -1.78
CA ALA A 87 2.10 -8.44 -1.38
C ALA A 87 2.79 -7.44 -2.30
N GLY A 88 3.61 -6.55 -1.72
CA GLY A 88 4.34 -5.53 -2.47
C GLY A 88 5.74 -5.34 -1.90
N PHE A 89 6.67 -5.04 -2.78
CA PHE A 89 8.03 -4.67 -2.43
C PHE A 89 8.39 -3.35 -3.09
N THR A 90 8.92 -2.44 -2.31
CA THR A 90 9.40 -1.13 -2.77
C THR A 90 10.86 -0.98 -2.38
N GLN A 91 11.68 -0.50 -3.30
CA GLN A 91 13.10 -0.24 -3.07
C GLN A 91 13.46 1.17 -3.52
N MET A 92 14.13 1.91 -2.67
CA MET A 92 14.80 3.15 -3.06
C MET A 92 16.06 2.81 -3.86
N LEU A 93 16.15 3.30 -5.10
CA LEU A 93 17.24 2.97 -6.02
C LEU A 93 18.45 3.89 -5.90
N ASN A 94 18.22 5.13 -5.48
CA ASN A 94 19.29 6.13 -5.39
C ASN A 94 18.99 7.23 -4.36
N ALA A 95 20.02 8.01 -4.04
CA ALA A 95 19.95 9.12 -3.11
C ALA A 95 19.07 10.30 -3.59
N ALA A 96 18.68 10.33 -4.86
CA ALA A 96 17.73 11.32 -5.37
C ALA A 96 16.28 10.97 -5.01
N GLY A 97 16.04 9.78 -4.45
CA GLY A 97 14.72 9.33 -3.99
C GLY A 97 13.91 8.59 -5.07
N THR A 98 14.56 8.10 -6.13
CA THR A 98 13.92 7.22 -7.11
C THR A 98 13.55 5.90 -6.44
N MET A 99 12.31 5.44 -6.62
CA MET A 99 11.80 4.21 -6.05
C MET A 99 11.27 3.29 -7.13
N ALA A 100 11.60 2.00 -7.04
CA ALA A 100 10.95 0.94 -7.81
C ALA A 100 10.01 0.17 -6.91
N ARG A 101 8.87 -0.22 -7.45
CA ARG A 101 7.85 -1.01 -6.76
C ARG A 101 7.40 -2.15 -7.63
N VAL A 102 7.28 -3.32 -7.02
CA VAL A 102 6.58 -4.48 -7.55
C VAL A 102 5.47 -4.85 -6.58
N SER A 103 4.27 -5.15 -7.07
CA SER A 103 3.20 -5.63 -6.22
C SER A 103 2.34 -6.65 -6.95
N PHE A 104 1.87 -7.62 -6.18
CA PHE A 104 0.94 -8.66 -6.62
C PHE A 104 -0.30 -8.62 -5.74
N SER A 105 -1.47 -8.83 -6.33
CA SER A 105 -2.71 -9.01 -5.59
C SER A 105 -3.56 -10.12 -6.18
N ASP A 106 -4.20 -10.89 -5.30
CA ASP A 106 -5.17 -11.94 -5.61
C ASP A 106 -6.47 -11.62 -4.87
N TYR A 107 -7.52 -11.40 -5.63
CA TYR A 107 -8.85 -11.15 -5.12
C TYR A 107 -9.80 -12.22 -5.64
N ARG A 108 -10.62 -12.75 -4.73
CA ARG A 108 -11.71 -13.67 -5.05
C ARG A 108 -12.95 -13.30 -4.25
N SER A 109 -14.08 -13.22 -4.91
CA SER A 109 -15.39 -13.04 -4.29
C SER A 109 -16.33 -14.11 -4.80
N HIS A 110 -17.13 -14.66 -3.89
CA HIS A 110 -18.20 -15.60 -4.19
C HIS A 110 -19.51 -14.97 -3.77
N ASN A 111 -20.54 -15.02 -4.63
CA ASN A 111 -21.84 -14.41 -4.41
C ASN A 111 -21.72 -12.92 -4.01
N ASP A 112 -21.24 -12.10 -4.94
CA ASP A 112 -21.13 -10.66 -4.70
C ASP A 112 -22.50 -10.10 -4.32
N PRO A 113 -22.68 -9.60 -3.06
CA PRO A 113 -23.96 -9.05 -2.61
C PRO A 113 -24.40 -7.81 -3.39
N LEU A 114 -23.51 -7.25 -4.23
CA LEU A 114 -23.83 -6.18 -5.17
C LEU A 114 -24.32 -6.72 -6.53
N SER A 115 -24.23 -8.02 -6.75
CA SER A 115 -24.80 -8.66 -7.93
C SER A 115 -26.33 -8.58 -7.85
N LYS A 116 -26.94 -7.87 -8.78
CA LYS A 116 -28.39 -7.63 -8.80
C LYS A 116 -29.18 -8.82 -9.40
N LEU A 117 -28.52 -9.91 -9.68
CA LEU A 117 -29.17 -11.08 -10.29
C LEU A 117 -29.65 -12.03 -9.19
N PRO A 118 -30.96 -12.15 -8.96
CA PRO A 118 -31.48 -13.08 -7.97
C PRO A 118 -31.27 -14.52 -8.43
N ASN A 119 -30.85 -15.38 -7.52
CA ASN A 119 -30.68 -16.84 -7.72
C ASN A 119 -29.57 -17.24 -8.72
N ILE A 120 -28.58 -16.39 -8.97
CA ILE A 120 -27.40 -16.73 -9.74
C ILE A 120 -26.18 -16.62 -8.82
N ASP A 121 -25.52 -17.75 -8.62
CA ASP A 121 -24.23 -17.75 -7.92
C ASP A 121 -23.15 -17.24 -8.86
N ASP A 122 -22.38 -16.25 -8.43
CA ASP A 122 -21.26 -15.74 -9.19
C ASP A 122 -19.95 -15.85 -8.43
N THR A 123 -18.87 -16.10 -9.15
CA THR A 123 -17.52 -16.09 -8.61
C THR A 123 -16.67 -15.16 -9.45
N THR A 124 -16.09 -14.16 -8.80
CA THR A 124 -15.17 -13.23 -9.41
C THR A 124 -13.75 -13.54 -8.92
N THR A 125 -12.81 -13.71 -9.83
CA THR A 125 -11.38 -13.86 -9.53
C THR A 125 -10.61 -12.79 -10.27
N GLN A 126 -9.75 -12.07 -9.57
CA GLN A 126 -8.89 -11.03 -10.12
C GLN A 126 -7.47 -11.19 -9.60
N ARG A 127 -6.52 -11.32 -10.50
CA ARG A 127 -5.09 -11.32 -10.19
C ARG A 127 -4.42 -10.17 -10.90
N LYS A 128 -3.67 -9.38 -10.17
CA LYS A 128 -2.95 -8.23 -10.72
C LYS A 128 -1.48 -8.29 -10.31
N LEU A 129 -0.61 -8.11 -11.28
CA LEU A 129 0.80 -7.81 -11.09
C LEU A 129 1.06 -6.37 -11.55
N ASP A 130 1.72 -5.59 -10.74
CA ASP A 130 2.02 -4.19 -11.00
C ASP A 130 3.50 -3.92 -10.80
N LEU A 131 4.11 -3.22 -11.76
CA LEU A 131 5.51 -2.79 -11.74
C LEU A 131 5.54 -1.29 -11.99
N SER A 132 6.21 -0.53 -11.13
CA SER A 132 6.30 0.92 -11.31
C SER A 132 7.63 1.48 -10.81
N VAL A 133 8.02 2.59 -11.41
CA VAL A 133 9.16 3.40 -10.99
C VAL A 133 8.69 4.82 -10.82
N THR A 134 9.00 5.41 -9.67
CA THR A 134 8.69 6.80 -9.34
C THR A 134 9.97 7.58 -9.17
N HIS A 135 10.09 8.72 -9.88
CA HIS A 135 11.21 9.64 -9.74
C HIS A 135 10.73 11.01 -9.26
N PRO A 136 11.24 11.54 -8.15
CA PRO A 136 10.94 12.88 -7.70
C PRO A 136 11.87 13.90 -8.38
N TRP A 137 11.30 14.89 -9.05
CA TRP A 137 12.02 15.99 -9.70
C TRP A 137 12.24 17.17 -8.74
N ILE A 138 11.17 17.55 -8.05
CA ILE A 138 11.18 18.66 -7.10
C ILE A 138 10.79 18.14 -5.73
N ILE A 139 11.63 18.40 -4.75
CA ILE A 139 11.37 18.17 -3.34
C ILE A 139 11.86 19.40 -2.59
N ALA A 140 11.02 20.41 -2.41
CA ALA A 140 11.39 21.65 -1.75
C ALA A 140 10.19 22.25 -1.01
N GLY A 141 10.28 22.40 0.30
CA GLY A 141 9.25 23.04 1.12
C GLY A 141 7.85 22.41 0.93
N ASN A 142 6.93 23.21 0.41
CA ASN A 142 5.56 22.79 0.10
C ASN A 142 5.37 22.28 -1.34
N GLU A 143 6.43 22.27 -2.15
CA GLU A 143 6.36 21.87 -3.55
C GLU A 143 6.93 20.49 -3.75
N GLN A 144 6.15 19.65 -4.44
CA GLN A 144 6.57 18.31 -4.81
C GLN A 144 6.13 18.02 -6.24
N LEU A 145 7.10 17.65 -7.08
CA LEU A 145 6.85 17.13 -8.42
C LEU A 145 7.49 15.75 -8.55
N SER A 146 6.71 14.76 -8.95
CA SER A 146 7.21 13.42 -9.22
C SER A 146 6.54 12.84 -10.45
N THR A 147 7.28 11.98 -11.17
CA THR A 147 6.74 11.19 -12.28
C THR A 147 6.75 9.73 -11.89
N THR A 148 5.66 9.04 -12.19
CA THR A 148 5.56 7.59 -12.05
C THR A 148 5.29 6.99 -13.42
N ALA A 149 6.11 6.02 -13.80
CA ALA A 149 5.90 5.18 -14.97
C ALA A 149 5.76 3.72 -14.51
N GLY A 150 4.87 2.98 -15.13
CA GLY A 150 4.66 1.59 -14.75
C GLY A 150 3.86 0.82 -15.78
N CYS A 151 3.82 -0.49 -15.59
CA CYS A 151 2.98 -1.41 -16.34
C CYS A 151 2.29 -2.37 -15.36
N TYR A 152 1.17 -2.92 -15.78
CA TYR A 152 0.48 -3.94 -15.01
C TYR A 152 -0.08 -5.02 -15.91
N GLY A 153 -0.15 -6.23 -15.38
CA GLY A 153 -0.88 -7.36 -15.94
C GLY A 153 -2.11 -7.64 -15.09
N LEU A 154 -3.26 -7.78 -15.72
CA LEU A 154 -4.51 -8.09 -15.06
C LEU A 154 -5.12 -9.33 -15.66
N ASN A 155 -5.38 -10.34 -14.82
CA ASN A 155 -6.20 -11.49 -15.17
C ASN A 155 -7.52 -11.37 -14.38
N TYR A 156 -8.60 -11.22 -15.12
CA TYR A 156 -9.95 -11.09 -14.58
C TYR A 156 -10.82 -12.21 -15.13
N ARG A 157 -11.51 -12.94 -14.23
CA ARG A 157 -12.43 -14.02 -14.58
C ARG A 157 -13.69 -13.88 -13.75
N LYS A 158 -14.85 -13.90 -14.40
CA LYS A 158 -16.14 -13.94 -13.73
C LYS A 158 -16.92 -15.15 -14.24
N GLU A 159 -17.34 -16.00 -13.33
CA GLU A 159 -18.10 -17.23 -13.59
C GLU A 159 -19.48 -17.12 -12.98
N TYR A 160 -20.47 -17.57 -13.70
CA TYR A 160 -21.87 -17.58 -13.27
C TYR A 160 -22.36 -19.02 -13.22
N TRP A 161 -23.02 -19.38 -12.15
CA TRP A 161 -23.65 -20.66 -11.97
C TRP A 161 -25.15 -20.48 -11.88
N VAL A 162 -25.89 -21.10 -12.82
CA VAL A 162 -27.35 -21.14 -12.80
C VAL A 162 -27.76 -22.52 -12.27
N PRO A 163 -28.48 -22.62 -11.14
CA PRO A 163 -28.99 -23.91 -10.64
C PRO A 163 -29.89 -24.59 -11.67
N ALA A 164 -29.62 -25.85 -11.99
CA ALA A 164 -30.30 -26.61 -13.02
C ALA A 164 -31.84 -26.76 -12.77
N ASN A 165 -32.32 -26.51 -11.58
CA ASN A 165 -33.73 -26.65 -11.19
C ASN A 165 -34.62 -25.46 -11.58
N GLN A 166 -34.09 -24.44 -12.25
CA GLN A 166 -34.89 -23.27 -12.68
C GLN A 166 -35.14 -23.19 -14.19
N VAL A 167 -34.77 -24.20 -14.96
CA VAL A 167 -35.18 -24.34 -16.35
C VAL A 167 -36.48 -25.17 -16.36
N SER A 168 -37.59 -24.58 -15.92
CA SER A 168 -38.91 -25.06 -16.31
C SER A 168 -39.31 -24.42 -17.63
N ILE A 169 -39.30 -25.21 -18.68
CA ILE A 169 -39.89 -24.91 -20.00
C ILE A 169 -41.38 -24.67 -19.86
#